data_5baad9942afd580bab5dd668a22d1560
#
_entry.id   5baad9942afd580bab5dd668a22d1560
#
_cell.length_a   1.000
_cell.length_b   1.000
_cell.length_c   1.000
_cell.angle_alpha   90.00
_cell.angle_beta   90.00
_cell.angle_gamma   90.00
#
_symmetry.space_group_name_H-M   'P 1'
#
loop_
_entity.id
_entity.type
_entity.pdbx_description
1 polymer ?
#
loop_
_entity_poly.entity_id
_entity_poly.type
_entity_poly.pdbx_seq_one_letter_code
_entity_poly.pdbx_strand_id
1 'polypeptide(L)'
;LLESKSFVFNVAFINFSGVQLLLDVFSQLENKNIKGKILTSTYLNFTQIKALEKLKEFSNIELRIYDCNHTNIGFHAKSYIFEFENFYEVIVGSSNITASAFKTNIEWNVKTTLKKEDEFLKNILNEFDNLWKDSFEVNEEFLRNYEFFVNQQKEQTFIYKQKIKTNFMQKNALEKLEILRQKDQTKALIIAATGSGKTYLSAFDVK
;
A
#
# COMPACT_ATOMS: atom_id res chain seq x y z
N LEU A 1 8.21 5.94 20.37
CA LEU A 1 9.16 5.10 19.61
C LEU A 1 10.58 5.21 20.19
N LEU A 2 11.15 6.40 20.36
CA LEU A 2 12.53 6.59 20.87
C LEU A 2 12.76 6.18 22.35
N GLU A 3 11.71 5.85 23.07
CA GLU A 3 11.71 5.36 24.46
C GLU A 3 11.27 3.89 24.55
N SER A 4 10.92 3.27 23.41
CA SER A 4 10.56 1.86 23.39
C SER A 4 11.77 0.94 23.52
N LYS A 5 11.57 -0.28 23.98
CA LYS A 5 12.57 -1.36 24.01
C LYS A 5 12.75 -1.99 22.63
N SER A 6 11.65 -2.13 21.92
CA SER A 6 11.58 -2.67 20.57
C SER A 6 10.37 -2.11 19.82
N PHE A 7 10.35 -2.27 18.49
CA PHE A 7 9.21 -1.90 17.70
C PHE A 7 8.93 -2.91 16.58
N VAL A 8 7.68 -2.95 16.17
CA VAL A 8 7.21 -3.75 15.03
C VAL A 8 6.35 -2.88 14.13
N PHE A 9 6.68 -2.81 12.86
CA PHE A 9 5.84 -2.22 11.82
C PHE A 9 5.35 -3.31 10.87
N ASN A 10 4.04 -3.39 10.71
CA ASN A 10 3.38 -4.34 9.85
C ASN A 10 2.50 -3.55 8.87
N VAL A 11 3.01 -3.25 7.66
CA VAL A 11 2.39 -2.31 6.74
C VAL A 11 2.33 -2.86 5.32
N ALA A 12 1.20 -2.64 4.64
CA ALA A 12 0.97 -3.19 3.31
C ALA A 12 2.02 -2.74 2.29
N PHE A 13 2.43 -1.48 2.33
CA PHE A 13 3.48 -0.98 1.45
C PHE A 13 4.25 0.21 2.05
N ILE A 14 5.44 0.40 1.54
CA ILE A 14 6.39 1.42 1.98
C ILE A 14 6.90 2.20 0.78
N ASN A 15 6.79 3.53 0.84
CA ASN A 15 7.36 4.43 -0.15
C ASN A 15 8.61 5.12 0.39
N PHE A 16 9.56 5.40 -0.47
CA PHE A 16 10.80 6.09 -0.08
C PHE A 16 10.53 7.45 0.57
N SER A 17 9.53 8.19 0.09
CA SER A 17 9.11 9.45 0.68
C SER A 17 8.61 9.33 2.12
N GLY A 18 8.02 8.20 2.51
CA GLY A 18 7.64 7.91 3.88
C GLY A 18 8.85 7.58 4.76
N VAL A 19 9.76 6.75 4.23
CA VAL A 19 11.02 6.42 4.92
C VAL A 19 11.86 7.68 5.18
N GLN A 20 11.94 8.60 4.21
CA GLN A 20 12.66 9.87 4.37
C GLN A 20 12.21 10.68 5.60
N LEU A 21 10.92 10.64 5.94
CA LEU A 21 10.40 11.34 7.12
C LEU A 21 10.79 10.67 8.44
N LEU A 22 11.24 9.44 8.40
CA LEU A 22 11.61 8.63 9.57
C LEU A 22 13.12 8.42 9.71
N LEU A 23 13.96 8.90 8.77
CA LEU A 23 15.40 8.64 8.77
C LEU A 23 16.07 9.06 10.06
N ASP A 24 15.79 10.27 10.56
CA ASP A 24 16.38 10.76 11.80
C ASP A 24 15.96 9.93 13.01
N VAL A 25 14.72 9.45 13.00
CA VAL A 25 14.19 8.56 14.04
C VAL A 25 14.87 7.20 13.98
N PHE A 26 14.99 6.61 12.80
CA PHE A 26 15.68 5.32 12.62
C PHE A 26 17.16 5.40 13.02
N SER A 27 17.85 6.48 12.65
CA SER A 27 19.23 6.71 13.08
C SER A 27 19.36 6.81 14.61
N GLN A 28 18.42 7.49 15.28
CA GLN A 28 18.41 7.56 16.74
C GLN A 28 18.11 6.19 17.39
N LEU A 29 17.22 5.38 16.79
CA LEU A 29 16.93 4.02 17.26
C LEU A 29 18.15 3.11 17.11
N GLU A 30 18.88 3.21 16.00
CA GLU A 30 20.11 2.47 15.76
C GLU A 30 21.17 2.85 16.80
N ASN A 31 21.42 4.13 17.01
CA ASN A 31 22.37 4.61 18.01
C ASN A 31 22.03 4.15 19.44
N LYS A 32 20.74 3.99 19.75
CA LYS A 32 20.25 3.43 21.02
C LYS A 32 20.19 1.90 21.04
N ASN A 33 20.54 1.25 19.94
CA ASN A 33 20.42 -0.20 19.75
C ASN A 33 19.01 -0.76 20.01
N ILE A 34 17.97 0.04 19.72
CA ILE A 34 16.57 -0.37 19.83
C ILE A 34 16.23 -1.21 18.59
N LYS A 35 15.92 -2.49 18.80
CA LYS A 35 15.66 -3.44 17.73
C LYS A 35 14.25 -3.25 17.14
N GLY A 36 14.15 -3.38 15.83
CA GLY A 36 12.91 -3.27 15.09
C GLY A 36 12.68 -4.40 14.10
N LYS A 37 11.42 -4.79 13.95
CA LYS A 37 10.95 -5.67 12.87
C LYS A 37 10.03 -4.90 11.96
N ILE A 38 10.30 -4.93 10.65
CA ILE A 38 9.44 -4.32 9.65
C ILE A 38 9.00 -5.40 8.67
N LEU A 39 7.70 -5.62 8.61
CA LEU A 39 7.05 -6.49 7.63
C LEU A 39 6.26 -5.62 6.66
N THR A 40 6.54 -5.79 5.38
CA THR A 40 5.77 -5.18 4.28
C THR A 40 5.43 -6.23 3.24
N SER A 41 4.85 -5.84 2.10
CA SER A 41 4.44 -6.81 1.09
C SER A 41 4.69 -6.36 -0.35
N THR A 42 4.57 -7.31 -1.28
CA THR A 42 4.53 -7.06 -2.73
C THR A 42 3.14 -6.64 -3.21
N TYR A 43 2.19 -6.36 -2.29
CA TYR A 43 0.80 -6.05 -2.63
C TYR A 43 0.70 -4.92 -3.66
N LEU A 44 0.11 -5.22 -4.82
CA LEU A 44 -0.03 -4.34 -5.98
C LEU A 44 1.28 -3.68 -6.44
N ASN A 45 2.44 -4.18 -6.02
CA ASN A 45 3.77 -3.63 -6.30
C ASN A 45 3.94 -2.15 -5.85
N PHE A 46 3.24 -1.77 -4.78
CA PHE A 46 3.31 -0.40 -4.24
C PHE A 46 4.52 -0.16 -3.34
N THR A 47 5.13 -1.21 -2.80
CA THR A 47 6.38 -1.09 -2.05
C THR A 47 7.53 -0.71 -2.98
N GLN A 48 8.20 0.39 -2.69
CA GLN A 48 9.30 0.89 -3.50
C GLN A 48 10.63 0.25 -3.11
N ILE A 49 11.37 -0.24 -4.09
CA ILE A 49 12.69 -0.88 -3.92
C ILE A 49 13.63 0.04 -3.16
N LYS A 50 13.73 1.30 -3.56
CA LYS A 50 14.55 2.32 -2.88
C LYS A 50 14.22 2.48 -1.40
N ALA A 51 12.98 2.23 -1.00
CA ALA A 51 12.56 2.25 0.40
C ALA A 51 13.11 1.03 1.15
N LEU A 52 13.06 -0.15 0.54
CA LEU A 52 13.60 -1.38 1.10
C LEU A 52 15.14 -1.30 1.24
N GLU A 53 15.84 -0.85 0.19
CA GLU A 53 17.29 -0.63 0.21
C GLU A 53 17.68 0.30 1.37
N LYS A 54 16.95 1.42 1.54
CA LYS A 54 17.25 2.39 2.59
C LYS A 54 16.99 1.84 3.99
N LEU A 55 15.96 1.04 4.19
CA LEU A 55 15.69 0.40 5.47
C LEU A 55 16.73 -0.67 5.84
N LYS A 56 17.30 -1.36 4.85
CA LYS A 56 18.38 -2.35 5.04
C LYS A 56 19.69 -1.73 5.53
N GLU A 57 19.91 -0.45 5.33
CA GLU A 57 21.11 0.24 5.84
C GLU A 57 21.15 0.28 7.38
N PHE A 58 19.99 0.14 8.07
CA PHE A 58 19.91 0.19 9.52
C PHE A 58 20.15 -1.19 10.14
N SER A 59 21.23 -1.34 10.87
CA SER A 59 21.68 -2.61 11.48
C SER A 59 20.77 -3.13 12.59
N ASN A 60 19.91 -2.27 13.14
CA ASN A 60 18.94 -2.58 14.19
C ASN A 60 17.57 -3.02 13.64
N ILE A 61 17.37 -3.02 12.32
CA ILE A 61 16.10 -3.34 11.67
C ILE A 61 16.18 -4.68 10.96
N GLU A 62 15.31 -5.61 11.34
CA GLU A 62 15.01 -6.82 10.59
C GLU A 62 13.88 -6.50 9.59
N LEU A 63 14.16 -6.60 8.28
CA LEU A 63 13.21 -6.29 7.23
C LEU A 63 12.80 -7.55 6.47
N ARG A 64 11.49 -7.82 6.46
CA ARG A 64 10.89 -8.93 5.71
C ARG A 64 9.77 -8.48 4.80
N ILE A 65 9.49 -9.30 3.80
CA ILE A 65 8.45 -9.06 2.81
C ILE A 65 7.53 -10.27 2.67
N TYR A 66 6.23 -10.01 2.71
CA TYR A 66 5.19 -11.00 2.44
C TYR A 66 4.89 -10.98 0.93
N ASP A 67 5.13 -12.09 0.26
CA ASP A 67 4.94 -12.18 -1.19
C ASP A 67 3.50 -12.55 -1.55
N CYS A 68 2.70 -11.54 -1.83
CA CYS A 68 1.31 -11.69 -2.26
C CYS A 68 1.16 -12.38 -3.62
N ASN A 69 2.19 -12.31 -4.48
CA ASN A 69 2.14 -12.91 -5.81
C ASN A 69 2.31 -14.44 -5.72
N HIS A 70 3.09 -14.92 -4.77
CA HIS A 70 3.29 -16.35 -4.53
C HIS A 70 2.11 -16.97 -3.75
N THR A 71 1.61 -16.27 -2.74
CA THR A 71 0.55 -16.79 -1.88
C THR A 71 -0.86 -16.62 -2.44
N ASN A 72 -1.06 -15.72 -3.42
CA ASN A 72 -2.37 -15.24 -3.87
C ASN A 72 -3.26 -14.68 -2.75
N ILE A 73 -2.66 -14.27 -1.62
CA ILE A 73 -3.35 -13.67 -0.48
C ILE A 73 -2.98 -12.20 -0.43
N GLY A 74 -4.01 -11.33 -0.41
CA GLY A 74 -3.80 -9.88 -0.30
C GLY A 74 -3.30 -9.51 1.11
N PHE A 75 -2.26 -8.69 1.17
CA PHE A 75 -1.72 -8.15 2.41
C PHE A 75 -2.06 -6.67 2.53
N HIS A 76 -2.94 -6.30 3.45
CA HIS A 76 -3.38 -4.91 3.60
C HIS A 76 -3.31 -4.41 5.06
N ALA A 77 -2.48 -5.05 5.89
CA ALA A 77 -2.27 -4.67 7.29
C ALA A 77 -1.60 -3.29 7.41
N LYS A 78 -1.94 -2.54 8.45
CA LYS A 78 -1.23 -1.33 8.90
C LYS A 78 -1.31 -1.28 10.40
N SER A 79 -0.28 -1.80 11.04
CA SER A 79 -0.13 -1.76 12.49
C SER A 79 1.29 -1.41 12.89
N TYR A 80 1.39 -0.68 14.00
CA TYR A 80 2.64 -0.23 14.59
C TYR A 80 2.60 -0.59 16.06
N ILE A 81 3.56 -1.39 16.53
CA ILE A 81 3.60 -1.91 17.87
C ILE A 81 4.91 -1.45 18.52
N PHE A 82 4.83 -0.88 19.71
CA PHE A 82 5.96 -0.39 20.45
C PHE A 82 5.97 -1.08 21.83
N GLU A 83 7.06 -1.76 22.14
CA GLU A 83 7.25 -2.37 23.44
C GLU A 83 7.92 -1.40 24.41
N PHE A 84 7.33 -1.22 25.60
CA PHE A 84 7.91 -0.49 26.71
C PHE A 84 8.18 -1.43 27.89
N GLU A 85 8.73 -0.90 29.01
CA GLU A 85 9.09 -1.73 30.18
C GLU A 85 7.90 -2.57 30.69
N ASN A 86 6.73 -1.95 30.86
CA ASN A 86 5.57 -2.55 31.51
C ASN A 86 4.31 -2.64 30.63
N PHE A 87 4.35 -2.12 29.41
CA PHE A 87 3.20 -2.03 28.53
C PHE A 87 3.62 -2.02 27.06
N TYR A 88 2.64 -2.15 26.19
CA TYR A 88 2.75 -1.96 24.75
C TYR A 88 1.86 -0.82 24.29
N GLU A 89 2.32 -0.04 23.35
CA GLU A 89 1.47 0.83 22.54
C GLU A 89 1.25 0.18 21.18
N VAL A 90 -0.02 0.07 20.80
CA VAL A 90 -0.43 -0.51 19.52
C VAL A 90 -1.25 0.53 18.75
N ILE A 91 -0.85 0.80 17.51
CA ILE A 91 -1.59 1.64 16.57
C ILE A 91 -2.04 0.76 15.43
N VAL A 92 -3.34 0.76 15.13
CA VAL A 92 -3.92 0.07 13.98
C VAL A 92 -4.78 1.06 13.20
N GLY A 93 -4.67 1.06 11.88
CA GLY A 93 -5.47 1.98 11.08
C GLY A 93 -5.25 1.87 9.57
N SER A 94 -5.35 3.01 8.89
CA SER A 94 -5.26 3.09 7.44
C SER A 94 -3.88 3.53 6.93
N SER A 95 -2.99 4.04 7.79
CA SER A 95 -1.73 4.66 7.40
C SER A 95 -0.65 3.65 7.00
N ASN A 96 -0.20 3.70 5.76
CA ASN A 96 1.04 3.06 5.30
C ASN A 96 2.25 3.99 5.54
N ILE A 97 3.49 3.49 5.36
CA ILE A 97 4.70 4.32 5.44
C ILE A 97 4.87 5.08 4.12
N THR A 98 4.11 6.18 3.99
CA THR A 98 4.17 7.08 2.84
C THR A 98 4.10 8.54 3.30
N ALA A 99 4.69 9.46 2.54
CA ALA A 99 4.58 10.89 2.87
C ALA A 99 3.12 11.38 2.83
N SER A 100 2.30 10.84 1.93
CA SER A 100 0.89 11.20 1.86
C SER A 100 0.11 10.75 3.09
N ALA A 101 0.31 9.52 3.57
CA ALA A 101 -0.33 9.05 4.79
C ALA A 101 0.08 9.85 6.03
N PHE A 102 1.33 10.34 6.08
CA PHE A 102 1.83 11.09 7.22
C PHE A 102 1.52 12.60 7.18
N LYS A 103 1.21 13.18 5.99
CA LYS A 103 1.12 14.64 5.85
C LYS A 103 -0.19 15.16 5.24
N THR A 104 -0.77 14.45 4.29
CA THR A 104 -1.82 15.02 3.44
C THR A 104 -3.12 14.23 3.38
N ASN A 105 -3.07 12.91 3.52
CA ASN A 105 -4.28 12.09 3.50
C ASN A 105 -5.07 12.22 4.80
N ILE A 106 -6.37 12.00 4.71
CA ILE A 106 -7.22 11.76 5.88
C ILE A 106 -7.05 10.27 6.23
N GLU A 107 -6.37 10.01 7.33
CA GLU A 107 -6.12 8.66 7.83
C GLU A 107 -6.80 8.45 9.19
N TRP A 108 -7.35 7.27 9.39
CA TRP A 108 -7.94 6.88 10.67
C TRP A 108 -7.06 5.86 11.36
N ASN A 109 -6.57 6.20 12.53
CA ASN A 109 -5.74 5.32 13.33
C ASN A 109 -6.25 5.29 14.78
N VAL A 110 -6.35 4.10 15.33
CA VAL A 110 -6.65 3.88 16.74
C VAL A 110 -5.36 3.54 17.46
N LYS A 111 -5.02 4.29 18.51
CA LYS A 111 -3.91 4.01 19.41
C LYS A 111 -4.46 3.45 20.72
N THR A 112 -3.92 2.33 21.19
CA THR A 112 -4.25 1.74 22.48
C THR A 112 -2.99 1.40 23.26
N THR A 113 -3.10 1.42 24.59
CA THR A 113 -2.04 0.99 25.51
C THR A 113 -2.51 -0.30 26.18
N LEU A 114 -1.70 -1.35 26.06
CA LEU A 114 -2.03 -2.70 26.51
C LEU A 114 -0.98 -3.18 27.52
N LYS A 115 -1.42 -3.91 28.55
CA LYS A 115 -0.50 -4.59 29.47
C LYS A 115 0.09 -5.83 28.79
N LYS A 116 1.24 -6.30 29.28
CA LYS A 116 1.91 -7.49 28.73
C LYS A 116 1.06 -8.77 28.83
N GLU A 117 0.20 -8.85 29.81
CA GLU A 117 -0.68 -10.01 30.07
C GLU A 117 -1.95 -10.01 29.21
N ASP A 118 -2.24 -8.91 28.52
CA ASP A 118 -3.47 -8.71 27.75
C ASP A 118 -3.63 -9.79 26.66
N GLU A 119 -4.77 -10.46 26.63
CA GLU A 119 -5.06 -11.49 25.64
C GLU A 119 -5.15 -10.89 24.23
N PHE A 120 -5.67 -9.69 24.11
CA PHE A 120 -5.75 -8.97 22.85
C PHE A 120 -4.36 -8.68 22.29
N LEU A 121 -3.39 -8.27 23.13
CA LEU A 121 -2.00 -8.10 22.75
C LEU A 121 -1.38 -9.41 22.25
N LYS A 122 -1.59 -10.51 23.00
CA LYS A 122 -1.08 -11.83 22.63
C LYS A 122 -1.59 -12.26 21.26
N ASN A 123 -2.86 -12.02 20.97
CA ASN A 123 -3.45 -12.34 19.67
C ASN A 123 -2.81 -11.51 18.53
N ILE A 124 -2.59 -10.22 18.74
CA ILE A 124 -1.91 -9.34 17.76
C ILE A 124 -0.47 -9.82 17.49
N LEU A 125 0.28 -10.13 18.54
CA LEU A 125 1.67 -10.58 18.41
C LEU A 125 1.74 -11.96 17.74
N ASN A 126 0.86 -12.88 18.08
CA ASN A 126 0.78 -14.20 17.44
C ASN A 126 0.44 -14.10 15.95
N GLU A 127 -0.49 -13.23 15.59
CA GLU A 127 -0.85 -12.97 14.19
C GLU A 127 0.36 -12.40 13.42
N PHE A 128 1.06 -11.42 13.99
CA PHE A 128 2.28 -10.91 13.42
C PHE A 128 3.35 -11.99 13.26
N ASP A 129 3.57 -12.82 14.27
CA ASP A 129 4.58 -13.88 14.25
C ASP A 129 4.27 -14.94 13.17
N ASN A 130 3.00 -15.24 12.91
CA ASN A 130 2.59 -16.11 11.82
C ASN A 130 2.92 -15.50 10.46
N LEU A 131 2.53 -14.24 10.23
CA LEU A 131 2.87 -13.51 9.01
C LEU A 131 4.40 -13.39 8.82
N TRP A 132 5.13 -13.18 9.91
CA TRP A 132 6.58 -13.09 9.90
C TRP A 132 7.24 -14.41 9.49
N LYS A 133 6.75 -15.55 9.96
CA LYS A 133 7.24 -16.89 9.57
C LYS A 133 7.00 -17.16 8.07
N ASP A 134 5.85 -16.73 7.55
CA ASP A 134 5.46 -16.92 6.16
C ASP A 134 6.08 -15.88 5.20
N SER A 135 6.92 -15.00 5.71
CA SER A 135 7.57 -13.94 4.95
C SER A 135 9.04 -14.25 4.64
N PHE A 136 9.61 -13.55 3.67
CA PHE A 136 10.99 -13.70 3.21
C PHE A 136 11.85 -12.54 3.69
N GLU A 137 13.13 -12.82 3.95
CA GLU A 137 14.11 -11.76 4.19
C GLU A 137 14.33 -10.94 2.91
N VAL A 138 14.41 -9.63 3.04
CA VAL A 138 14.74 -8.73 1.93
C VAL A 138 16.26 -8.77 1.72
N ASN A 139 16.72 -9.71 0.90
CA ASN A 139 18.11 -9.84 0.48
C ASN A 139 18.35 -9.25 -0.91
N GLU A 140 19.63 -9.24 -1.36
CA GLU A 140 20.01 -8.67 -2.66
C GLU A 140 19.40 -9.41 -3.86
N GLU A 141 19.22 -10.73 -3.74
CA GLU A 141 18.57 -11.53 -4.77
C GLU A 141 17.08 -11.15 -4.92
N PHE A 142 16.38 -11.03 -3.77
CA PHE A 142 14.99 -10.57 -3.78
C PHE A 142 14.86 -9.18 -4.41
N LEU A 143 15.71 -8.22 -4.03
CA LEU A 143 15.65 -6.85 -4.57
C LEU A 143 15.82 -6.83 -6.09
N ARG A 144 16.80 -7.56 -6.63
CA ARG A 144 17.00 -7.67 -8.09
C ARG A 144 15.81 -8.30 -8.80
N ASN A 145 15.27 -9.39 -8.26
CA ASN A 145 14.14 -10.10 -8.85
C ASN A 145 12.87 -9.23 -8.81
N TYR A 146 12.63 -8.54 -7.71
CA TYR A 146 11.49 -7.66 -7.54
C TYR A 146 11.59 -6.43 -8.45
N GLU A 147 12.77 -5.84 -8.61
CA GLU A 147 13.01 -4.74 -9.55
C GLU A 147 12.72 -5.16 -10.99
N PHE A 148 13.24 -6.30 -11.40
CA PHE A 148 12.98 -6.85 -12.72
C PHE A 148 11.49 -7.05 -12.97
N PHE A 149 10.79 -7.65 -12.02
CA PHE A 149 9.34 -7.89 -12.09
C PHE A 149 8.53 -6.58 -12.19
N VAL A 150 8.82 -5.60 -11.34
CA VAL A 150 8.14 -4.29 -11.36
C VAL A 150 8.38 -3.56 -12.67
N ASN A 151 9.60 -3.60 -13.23
CA ASN A 151 9.93 -2.96 -14.50
C ASN A 151 9.23 -3.65 -15.68
N GLN A 152 9.18 -4.98 -15.72
CA GLN A 152 8.42 -5.70 -16.74
C GLN A 152 6.93 -5.34 -16.73
N GLN A 153 6.32 -5.23 -15.55
CA GLN A 153 4.91 -4.84 -15.46
C GLN A 153 4.68 -3.40 -15.94
N LYS A 154 5.59 -2.49 -15.68
CA LYS A 154 5.52 -1.11 -16.23
C LYS A 154 5.58 -1.14 -17.76
N GLU A 155 6.50 -1.87 -18.35
CA GLU A 155 6.62 -2.00 -19.80
C GLU A 155 5.36 -2.60 -20.43
N GLN A 156 4.80 -3.68 -19.85
CA GLN A 156 3.54 -4.26 -20.30
C GLN A 156 2.38 -3.28 -20.19
N THR A 157 2.32 -2.46 -19.15
CA THR A 157 1.28 -1.42 -18.99
C THR A 157 1.42 -0.32 -20.05
N PHE A 158 2.64 -0.02 -20.50
CA PHE A 158 2.87 0.90 -21.63
C PHE A 158 2.44 0.30 -22.98
N ILE A 159 2.61 -1.00 -23.20
CA ILE A 159 2.19 -1.69 -24.42
C ILE A 159 0.66 -1.83 -24.47
N TYR A 160 -0.01 -2.00 -23.35
CA TYR A 160 -1.48 -2.09 -23.23
C TYR A 160 -2.18 -0.73 -23.11
N LYS A 161 -1.61 0.37 -23.60
CA LYS A 161 -2.42 1.50 -24.06
C LYS A 161 -3.13 1.14 -25.38
N GLN A 162 -3.87 0.04 -25.38
CA GLN A 162 -4.93 -0.11 -26.37
C GLN A 162 -5.82 1.12 -26.22
N LYS A 163 -5.92 1.90 -27.29
CA LYS A 163 -6.95 2.94 -27.37
C LYS A 163 -8.26 2.25 -27.02
N ILE A 164 -8.79 2.54 -25.85
CA ILE A 164 -10.09 2.00 -25.44
C ILE A 164 -11.06 2.44 -26.53
N LYS A 165 -11.60 1.46 -27.25
CA LYS A 165 -12.56 1.72 -28.34
C LYS A 165 -13.97 1.62 -27.79
N THR A 166 -14.84 2.48 -28.30
CA THR A 166 -16.27 2.41 -27.98
C THR A 166 -16.83 1.07 -28.43
N ASN A 167 -17.65 0.44 -27.59
CA ASN A 167 -18.46 -0.72 -27.98
C ASN A 167 -19.68 -0.25 -28.81
N PHE A 168 -20.42 -1.20 -29.37
CA PHE A 168 -21.57 -0.91 -30.22
C PHE A 168 -22.63 -0.02 -29.53
N MET A 169 -22.96 -0.32 -28.27
CA MET A 169 -23.93 0.47 -27.50
C MET A 169 -23.42 1.90 -27.26
N GLN A 170 -22.16 2.05 -26.88
CA GLN A 170 -21.55 3.35 -26.63
C GLN A 170 -21.49 4.19 -27.91
N LYS A 171 -21.12 3.57 -29.05
CA LYS A 171 -21.09 4.27 -30.33
C LYS A 171 -22.46 4.81 -30.71
N ASN A 172 -23.51 3.98 -30.62
CA ASN A 172 -24.89 4.41 -30.93
C ASN A 172 -25.39 5.52 -29.99
N ALA A 173 -25.00 5.45 -28.70
CA ALA A 173 -25.37 6.49 -27.74
C ALA A 173 -24.68 7.82 -28.04
N LEU A 174 -23.40 7.81 -28.38
CA LEU A 174 -22.61 9.00 -28.73
C LEU A 174 -23.16 9.67 -30.03
N GLU A 175 -23.50 8.87 -31.04
CA GLU A 175 -24.11 9.37 -32.29
C GLU A 175 -25.45 10.08 -32.01
N LYS A 176 -26.29 9.51 -31.13
CA LYS A 176 -27.55 10.13 -30.71
C LYS A 176 -27.35 11.42 -29.91
N LEU A 177 -26.38 11.45 -29.00
CA LEU A 177 -26.01 12.66 -28.25
C LEU A 177 -25.55 13.78 -29.19
N GLU A 178 -24.75 13.48 -30.20
CA GLU A 178 -24.30 14.44 -31.18
C GLU A 178 -25.46 15.02 -31.99
N ILE A 179 -26.40 14.19 -32.43
CA ILE A 179 -27.63 14.65 -33.12
C ILE A 179 -28.47 15.59 -32.24
N LEU A 180 -28.59 15.31 -30.94
CA LEU A 180 -29.30 16.16 -30.01
C LEU A 180 -28.61 17.50 -29.80
N ARG A 181 -27.29 17.53 -29.72
CA ARG A 181 -26.50 18.78 -29.66
C ARG A 181 -26.69 19.65 -30.92
N GLN A 182 -26.68 19.03 -32.09
CA GLN A 182 -26.93 19.73 -33.35
C GLN A 182 -28.34 20.36 -33.42
N LYS A 183 -29.27 19.88 -32.58
CA LYS A 183 -30.63 20.41 -32.42
C LYS A 183 -30.78 21.35 -31.21
N ASP A 184 -29.68 21.86 -30.66
CA ASP A 184 -29.64 22.72 -29.48
C ASP A 184 -30.26 22.10 -28.22
N GLN A 185 -30.35 20.76 -28.15
CA GLN A 185 -30.84 20.07 -26.98
C GLN A 185 -29.72 19.98 -25.94
N THR A 186 -29.95 20.58 -24.78
CA THR A 186 -28.95 20.64 -23.68
C THR A 186 -29.05 19.51 -22.67
N LYS A 187 -30.07 18.65 -22.77
CA LYS A 187 -30.30 17.55 -21.81
C LYS A 187 -30.68 16.28 -22.55
N ALA A 188 -30.10 15.16 -22.10
CA ALA A 188 -30.40 13.82 -22.60
C ALA A 188 -30.39 12.82 -21.41
N LEU A 189 -31.22 11.79 -21.49
CA LEU A 189 -31.24 10.68 -20.54
C LEU A 189 -30.80 9.40 -21.25
N ILE A 190 -29.78 8.75 -20.71
CA ILE A 190 -29.29 7.45 -21.17
C ILE A 190 -29.57 6.41 -20.09
N ILE A 191 -30.38 5.41 -20.43
CA ILE A 191 -30.67 4.26 -19.56
C ILE A 191 -29.90 3.06 -20.09
N ALA A 192 -29.02 2.51 -19.26
CA ALA A 192 -28.17 1.38 -19.60
C ALA A 192 -27.96 0.46 -18.40
N ALA A 193 -27.84 -0.85 -18.64
CA ALA A 193 -27.66 -1.84 -17.59
C ALA A 193 -26.36 -1.65 -16.80
N THR A 194 -26.29 -2.23 -15.60
CA THR A 194 -25.05 -2.28 -14.82
C THR A 194 -23.99 -3.06 -15.58
N GLY A 195 -22.73 -2.62 -15.58
CA GLY A 195 -21.64 -3.26 -16.30
C GLY A 195 -21.56 -2.93 -17.81
N SER A 196 -22.50 -2.18 -18.38
CA SER A 196 -22.51 -1.82 -19.81
C SER A 196 -21.44 -0.80 -20.24
N GLY A 197 -20.64 -0.25 -19.30
CA GLY A 197 -19.59 0.72 -19.58
C GLY A 197 -20.07 2.16 -19.61
N LYS A 198 -21.06 2.54 -18.79
CA LYS A 198 -21.57 3.93 -18.66
C LYS A 198 -20.49 4.95 -18.33
N THR A 199 -19.53 4.61 -17.46
CA THR A 199 -18.40 5.47 -17.11
C THR A 199 -17.51 5.78 -18.32
N TYR A 200 -17.24 4.78 -19.15
CA TYR A 200 -16.50 4.97 -20.40
C TYR A 200 -17.29 5.80 -21.41
N LEU A 201 -18.61 5.59 -21.49
CA LEU A 201 -19.46 6.41 -22.36
C LEU A 201 -19.36 7.90 -22.00
N SER A 202 -19.44 8.24 -20.70
CA SER A 202 -19.24 9.63 -20.24
C SER A 202 -17.86 10.16 -20.59
N ALA A 203 -16.81 9.35 -20.43
CA ALA A 203 -15.45 9.76 -20.76
C ALA A 203 -15.24 9.99 -22.28
N PHE A 204 -15.92 9.24 -23.15
CA PHE A 204 -15.89 9.44 -24.59
C PHE A 204 -16.70 10.65 -25.05
N ASP A 205 -17.72 11.05 -24.29
CA ASP A 205 -18.61 12.16 -24.60
C ASP A 205 -18.00 13.52 -24.26
N VAL A 206 -17.07 13.57 -23.31
CA VAL A 206 -16.31 14.78 -22.93
C VAL A 206 -15.14 14.95 -23.91
N LYS A 207 -15.28 15.86 -24.86
CA LYS A 207 -14.22 16.28 -25.79
C LYS A 207 -13.83 17.74 -25.52
#